data_fc8d025744a6b5adcbba5bdba3c3392b
#
_entry.id   fc8d025744a6b5adcbba5bdba3c3392b
#
_cell.length_a   1.000
_cell.length_b   1.000
_cell.length_c   1.000
_cell.angle_alpha   90.00
_cell.angle_beta   90.00
_cell.angle_gamma   90.00
#
_symmetry.space_group_name_H-M   'P 1'
#
loop_
_entity.id
_entity.type
_entity.pdbx_description
1 polymer ?
#
loop_
_entity_poly.entity_id
_entity_poly.type
_entity_poly.pdbx_seq_one_letter_code
_entity_poly.pdbx_strand_id
1 'polypeptide(L)'
;MPGPLEIALCQCNPTVGDIAGNRQKIIAGIESAKAAGAQLVLFPELALTGYPPEDLLLKEHFLAEASQALSQIAARTDGPDGIVALVGFPERADDVYNACAVLAGGAVKAVYRKMLLPNYGVFDEQRYFQTGPGPALMTLGDVKIGLMICEDIWEPGPPAAEEALAGATLLVNLSASPYHAGKGLERERMLVQRARDNLSAVAFCNLVGGQDELVFDGHSLVIDHFGGVIARAAQFTEQLLLATIDPVGPRGARLRDPRHRSAARRELPSVPVIARLELPQGPSEPRVVGGALSEPLELLEEVYAALVLGLADYVEKNGFEHVVIGVSGGIDSALVAAIAVDALGPERVSAVVMPSPHSSKQTQADARRLGAGLGVHMDELPIAEAMHAYDETLAGVFGGRAQDLTEENLQARIRGNLLMALSNKFGWLVLTTGNKSELAVGYSTLYGDSAGGFAVIKDCPKTLVYELARHRNMCGAGGGSGGAGRSGGSGVAGGAGVRSGPIPQSIIDRAPSAELRANQLDADSLPPYELLDPILHGYIEDDLGREALVLRGFDCADVERVIAMVDRAEYKRRQAPPGIKISTIAFGRDRRMPITNRYGG
;
A
#
# COMPACT_ATOMS: atom_id res chain seq x y z
N MET A 1 -30.69 18.30 -24.18
CA MET A 1 -29.61 17.34 -24.01
C MET A 1 -29.06 17.57 -22.60
N PRO A 2 -28.71 16.55 -21.84
CA PRO A 2 -28.11 16.76 -20.53
C PRO A 2 -26.84 17.58 -20.68
N GLY A 3 -26.64 18.52 -19.74
CA GLY A 3 -25.38 19.29 -19.65
C GLY A 3 -24.22 18.44 -19.13
N PRO A 4 -23.02 19.02 -19.00
CA PRO A 4 -21.91 18.35 -18.34
C PRO A 4 -22.29 17.90 -16.94
N LEU A 5 -21.72 16.78 -16.46
CA LEU A 5 -21.93 16.24 -15.12
C LEU A 5 -20.71 16.55 -14.26
N GLU A 6 -20.94 17.20 -13.12
CA GLU A 6 -19.90 17.49 -12.13
C GLU A 6 -19.78 16.34 -11.14
N ILE A 7 -18.61 15.71 -11.09
CA ILE A 7 -18.34 14.59 -10.19
C ILE A 7 -17.17 14.88 -9.26
N ALA A 8 -17.20 14.25 -8.08
CA ALA A 8 -16.11 14.26 -7.12
C ALA A 8 -15.71 12.83 -6.76
N LEU A 9 -14.42 12.55 -6.72
CA LEU A 9 -13.86 11.30 -6.22
C LEU A 9 -13.13 11.60 -4.92
N CYS A 10 -13.64 11.08 -3.79
CA CYS A 10 -13.06 11.28 -2.48
C CYS A 10 -12.05 10.15 -2.21
N GLN A 11 -10.82 10.36 -2.61
CA GLN A 11 -9.68 9.50 -2.30
C GLN A 11 -9.33 9.68 -0.82
N CYS A 12 -9.79 8.77 0.04
CA CYS A 12 -9.66 8.89 1.50
C CYS A 12 -8.91 7.71 2.10
N ASN A 13 -8.38 7.93 3.31
CA ASN A 13 -7.64 6.95 4.12
C ASN A 13 -8.51 6.51 5.31
N PRO A 14 -9.38 5.51 5.16
CA PRO A 14 -10.15 4.96 6.27
C PRO A 14 -9.27 4.08 7.17
N THR A 15 -9.64 3.98 8.43
CA THR A 15 -9.05 3.03 9.38
C THR A 15 -9.97 1.84 9.54
N VAL A 16 -9.45 0.62 9.38
CA VAL A 16 -10.24 -0.61 9.57
C VAL A 16 -10.80 -0.66 10.99
N GLY A 17 -12.13 -0.86 11.08
CA GLY A 17 -12.84 -0.95 12.35
C GLY A 17 -13.24 0.37 13.00
N ASP A 18 -12.70 1.51 12.57
CA ASP A 18 -13.11 2.84 13.07
C ASP A 18 -14.33 3.37 12.29
N ILE A 19 -15.49 2.72 12.47
CA ILE A 19 -16.73 3.13 11.80
C ILE A 19 -17.09 4.59 12.10
N ALA A 20 -16.85 5.05 13.32
CA ALA A 20 -17.19 6.41 13.75
C ALA A 20 -16.31 7.46 13.05
N GLY A 21 -14.99 7.25 13.00
CA GLY A 21 -14.04 8.13 12.31
C GLY A 21 -14.24 8.11 10.79
N ASN A 22 -14.42 6.94 10.19
CA ASN A 22 -14.67 6.79 8.76
C ASN A 22 -15.99 7.46 8.34
N ARG A 23 -17.06 7.32 9.13
CA ARG A 23 -18.31 8.06 8.93
C ARG A 23 -18.07 9.56 8.88
N GLN A 24 -17.28 10.11 9.81
CA GLN A 24 -16.97 11.54 9.84
C GLN A 24 -16.20 11.98 8.59
N LYS A 25 -15.20 11.19 8.14
CA LYS A 25 -14.47 11.43 6.91
C LYS A 25 -15.39 11.44 5.69
N ILE A 26 -16.31 10.47 5.59
CA ILE A 26 -17.28 10.40 4.50
C ILE A 26 -18.23 11.61 4.52
N ILE A 27 -18.74 12.00 5.68
CA ILE A 27 -19.58 13.20 5.82
C ILE A 27 -18.82 14.45 5.40
N ALA A 28 -17.58 14.63 5.86
CA ALA A 28 -16.75 15.77 5.46
C ALA A 28 -16.48 15.80 3.94
N GLY A 29 -16.25 14.63 3.33
CA GLY A 29 -16.11 14.49 1.88
C GLY A 29 -17.39 14.89 1.12
N ILE A 30 -18.57 14.48 1.60
CA ILE A 30 -19.87 14.89 1.04
C ILE A 30 -20.05 16.41 1.10
N GLU A 31 -19.80 17.02 2.25
CA GLU A 31 -19.95 18.48 2.41
C GLU A 31 -18.93 19.25 1.55
N SER A 32 -17.71 18.76 1.44
CA SER A 32 -16.69 19.36 0.55
C SER A 32 -17.08 19.25 -0.92
N ALA A 33 -17.63 18.10 -1.34
CA ALA A 33 -18.11 17.90 -2.72
C ALA A 33 -19.29 18.82 -3.05
N LYS A 34 -20.26 18.98 -2.12
CA LYS A 34 -21.36 19.95 -2.26
C LYS A 34 -20.84 21.37 -2.41
N ALA A 35 -19.94 21.80 -1.53
CA ALA A 35 -19.34 23.13 -1.58
C ALA A 35 -18.60 23.40 -2.90
N ALA A 36 -18.03 22.36 -3.51
CA ALA A 36 -17.39 22.42 -4.82
C ALA A 36 -18.39 22.34 -5.99
N GLY A 37 -19.68 22.16 -5.76
CA GLY A 37 -20.74 22.09 -6.77
C GLY A 37 -20.80 20.74 -7.49
N ALA A 38 -20.28 19.66 -6.92
CA ALA A 38 -20.42 18.32 -7.47
C ALA A 38 -21.86 17.82 -7.33
N GLN A 39 -22.32 17.07 -8.33
CA GLN A 39 -23.66 16.47 -8.38
C GLN A 39 -23.63 15.00 -7.95
N LEU A 40 -22.46 14.36 -8.08
CA LEU A 40 -22.19 12.98 -7.70
C LEU A 40 -20.85 12.92 -6.98
N VAL A 41 -20.79 12.26 -5.83
CA VAL A 41 -19.52 11.98 -5.12
C VAL A 41 -19.35 10.47 -4.93
N LEU A 42 -18.14 9.98 -5.20
CA LEU A 42 -17.74 8.59 -5.04
C LEU A 42 -16.78 8.47 -3.85
N PHE A 43 -16.99 7.44 -3.04
CA PHE A 43 -16.06 7.00 -2.00
C PHE A 43 -15.52 5.60 -2.34
N PRO A 44 -14.33 5.21 -1.86
CA PRO A 44 -13.75 3.90 -2.15
C PRO A 44 -14.59 2.70 -1.69
N GLU A 45 -14.21 1.53 -2.18
CA GLU A 45 -14.68 0.23 -1.69
C GLU A 45 -14.52 0.13 -0.17
N LEU A 46 -15.55 -0.34 0.53
CA LEU A 46 -15.60 -0.49 1.99
C LEU A 46 -15.10 0.74 2.79
N ALA A 47 -15.24 1.94 2.23
CA ALA A 47 -14.77 3.18 2.86
C ALA A 47 -15.32 3.38 4.28
N LEU A 48 -16.50 2.84 4.57
CA LEU A 48 -17.14 2.97 5.90
C LEU A 48 -16.46 2.12 6.97
N THR A 49 -15.96 0.94 6.61
CA THR A 49 -15.35 -0.02 7.56
C THR A 49 -13.84 -0.10 7.45
N GLY A 50 -13.25 0.49 6.37
CA GLY A 50 -11.89 0.24 5.95
C GLY A 50 -11.75 -1.11 5.22
N TYR A 51 -10.64 -1.32 4.50
CA TYR A 51 -10.34 -2.51 3.72
C TYR A 51 -8.92 -3.02 4.05
N PRO A 52 -8.72 -4.37 4.25
CA PRO A 52 -9.73 -5.41 4.38
C PRO A 52 -10.22 -5.57 5.84
N PRO A 53 -11.52 -5.63 6.09
CA PRO A 53 -12.06 -5.77 7.46
C PRO A 53 -12.00 -7.20 8.01
N GLU A 54 -11.75 -8.20 7.18
CA GLU A 54 -11.54 -9.62 7.53
C GLU A 54 -12.57 -10.19 8.52
N ASP A 55 -12.12 -10.88 9.59
CA ASP A 55 -12.99 -11.52 10.59
C ASP A 55 -13.89 -10.54 11.37
N LEU A 56 -13.72 -9.23 11.23
CA LEU A 56 -14.70 -8.26 11.73
C LEU A 56 -16.05 -8.43 11.05
N LEU A 57 -16.08 -8.87 9.79
CA LEU A 57 -17.31 -9.15 9.04
C LEU A 57 -18.14 -10.31 9.60
N LEU A 58 -17.54 -11.18 10.41
CA LEU A 58 -18.23 -12.29 11.08
C LEU A 58 -18.93 -11.86 12.37
N LYS A 59 -18.83 -10.57 12.74
CA LYS A 59 -19.41 -10.01 13.95
C LYS A 59 -20.69 -9.23 13.62
N GLU A 60 -21.85 -9.76 14.01
CA GLU A 60 -23.17 -9.14 13.75
C GLU A 60 -23.27 -7.69 14.25
N HIS A 61 -22.71 -7.39 15.42
CA HIS A 61 -22.73 -6.03 15.97
C HIS A 61 -21.90 -5.04 15.13
N PHE A 62 -20.80 -5.49 14.51
CA PHE A 62 -19.99 -4.66 13.60
C PHE A 62 -20.78 -4.28 12.34
N LEU A 63 -21.48 -5.25 11.74
CA LEU A 63 -22.33 -5.03 10.57
C LEU A 63 -23.54 -4.15 10.91
N ALA A 64 -24.13 -4.32 12.08
CA ALA A 64 -25.25 -3.48 12.55
C ALA A 64 -24.80 -2.03 12.75
N GLU A 65 -23.62 -1.79 13.34
CA GLU A 65 -23.03 -0.46 13.50
C GLU A 65 -22.74 0.20 12.15
N ALA A 66 -22.16 -0.54 11.20
CA ALA A 66 -21.94 -0.05 9.83
C ALA A 66 -23.26 0.37 9.16
N SER A 67 -24.31 -0.41 9.28
CA SER A 67 -25.64 -0.07 8.74
C SER A 67 -26.23 1.18 9.38
N GLN A 68 -26.11 1.33 10.70
CA GLN A 68 -26.55 2.53 11.41
C GLN A 68 -25.75 3.78 10.97
N ALA A 69 -24.43 3.66 10.84
CA ALA A 69 -23.56 4.74 10.37
C ALA A 69 -23.89 5.16 8.95
N LEU A 70 -24.19 4.19 8.06
CA LEU A 70 -24.63 4.47 6.69
C LEU A 70 -25.90 5.32 6.64
N SER A 71 -26.87 5.03 7.51
CA SER A 71 -28.11 5.82 7.62
C SER A 71 -27.83 7.26 8.03
N GLN A 72 -26.85 7.49 8.91
CA GLN A 72 -26.43 8.83 9.33
C GLN A 72 -25.71 9.59 8.21
N ILE A 73 -24.92 8.88 7.40
CA ILE A 73 -24.27 9.44 6.20
C ILE A 73 -25.35 9.83 5.18
N ALA A 74 -26.32 8.95 4.93
CA ALA A 74 -27.40 9.20 3.99
C ALA A 74 -28.15 10.50 4.31
N ALA A 75 -28.40 10.78 5.58
CA ALA A 75 -29.06 12.02 6.02
C ALA A 75 -28.34 13.31 5.55
N ARG A 76 -27.05 13.23 5.23
CA ARG A 76 -26.26 14.38 4.74
C ARG A 76 -26.39 14.62 3.23
N THR A 77 -27.05 13.74 2.50
CA THR A 77 -27.32 13.92 1.07
C THR A 77 -28.57 14.74 0.77
N ASP A 78 -29.33 15.12 1.79
CA ASP A 78 -30.56 15.91 1.68
C ASP A 78 -30.28 17.43 1.64
N GLY A 79 -31.33 18.20 1.34
CA GLY A 79 -31.33 19.66 1.37
C GLY A 79 -31.39 20.32 -0.01
N PRO A 80 -31.42 21.67 -0.06
CA PRO A 80 -31.53 22.43 -1.31
C PRO A 80 -30.32 22.22 -2.22
N ASP A 81 -29.14 21.96 -1.63
CA ASP A 81 -27.89 21.63 -2.33
C ASP A 81 -27.63 20.12 -2.27
N GLY A 82 -28.69 19.32 -2.46
CA GLY A 82 -28.61 17.86 -2.39
C GLY A 82 -27.57 17.29 -3.36
N ILE A 83 -26.93 16.18 -2.98
CA ILE A 83 -25.93 15.48 -3.80
C ILE A 83 -26.25 13.98 -3.82
N VAL A 84 -25.86 13.28 -4.87
CA VAL A 84 -25.84 11.82 -4.88
C VAL A 84 -24.48 11.35 -4.39
N ALA A 85 -24.44 10.43 -3.42
CA ALA A 85 -23.22 9.84 -2.94
C ALA A 85 -23.23 8.32 -3.14
N LEU A 86 -22.09 7.79 -3.61
CA LEU A 86 -21.82 6.35 -3.72
C LEU A 86 -20.80 5.96 -2.66
N VAL A 87 -21.20 5.10 -1.73
CA VAL A 87 -20.39 4.75 -0.55
C VAL A 87 -20.19 3.25 -0.46
N GLY A 88 -18.93 2.79 -0.44
CA GLY A 88 -18.57 1.40 -0.20
C GLY A 88 -18.79 0.99 1.26
N PHE A 89 -19.52 -0.11 1.49
CA PHE A 89 -19.82 -0.63 2.82
C PHE A 89 -20.13 -2.14 2.78
N PRO A 90 -20.03 -2.88 3.91
CA PRO A 90 -20.52 -4.26 3.98
C PRO A 90 -22.03 -4.25 4.24
N GLU A 91 -22.80 -4.85 3.33
CA GLU A 91 -24.24 -5.03 3.51
C GLU A 91 -24.53 -6.35 4.22
N ARG A 92 -25.33 -6.31 5.29
CA ARG A 92 -25.90 -7.50 5.94
C ARG A 92 -27.35 -7.68 5.48
N ALA A 93 -27.58 -8.67 4.62
CA ALA A 93 -28.91 -9.04 4.13
C ALA A 93 -29.22 -10.51 4.48
N ASP A 94 -29.51 -11.35 3.50
CA ASP A 94 -29.54 -12.82 3.63
C ASP A 94 -28.15 -13.42 3.87
N ASP A 95 -27.12 -12.73 3.38
CA ASP A 95 -25.72 -13.02 3.64
C ASP A 95 -24.96 -11.69 3.81
N VAL A 96 -23.64 -11.70 3.81
CA VAL A 96 -22.77 -10.51 3.82
C VAL A 96 -22.29 -10.21 2.41
N TYR A 97 -22.42 -8.96 1.97
CA TYR A 97 -22.02 -8.52 0.65
C TYR A 97 -21.07 -7.34 0.71
N ASN A 98 -20.06 -7.35 -0.14
CA ASN A 98 -19.29 -6.14 -0.45
C ASN A 98 -20.16 -5.27 -1.36
N ALA A 99 -20.56 -4.10 -0.90
CA ALA A 99 -21.65 -3.35 -1.51
C ALA A 99 -21.34 -1.86 -1.68
N CYS A 100 -22.01 -1.26 -2.67
CA CYS A 100 -22.07 0.17 -2.92
C CYS A 100 -23.49 0.68 -2.63
N ALA A 101 -23.62 1.57 -1.64
CA ALA A 101 -24.86 2.25 -1.35
C ALA A 101 -25.02 3.49 -2.23
N VAL A 102 -26.19 3.63 -2.84
CA VAL A 102 -26.63 4.84 -3.56
C VAL A 102 -27.43 5.71 -2.59
N LEU A 103 -26.84 6.83 -2.17
CA LEU A 103 -27.42 7.74 -1.19
C LEU A 103 -27.93 9.01 -1.88
N ALA A 104 -29.17 9.40 -1.64
CA ALA A 104 -29.74 10.64 -2.18
C ALA A 104 -30.97 11.07 -1.36
N GLY A 105 -31.22 12.38 -1.24
CA GLY A 105 -32.39 12.92 -0.55
C GLY A 105 -32.62 12.31 0.83
N GLY A 106 -31.56 12.26 1.61
CA GLY A 106 -31.56 11.81 3.00
C GLY A 106 -31.70 10.30 3.24
N ALA A 107 -31.67 9.47 2.21
CA ALA A 107 -31.92 8.04 2.34
C ALA A 107 -31.06 7.17 1.42
N VAL A 108 -30.91 5.89 1.79
CA VAL A 108 -30.38 4.84 0.90
C VAL A 108 -31.46 4.54 -0.15
N LYS A 109 -31.17 4.78 -1.42
CA LYS A 109 -32.10 4.57 -2.54
C LYS A 109 -31.96 3.20 -3.18
N ALA A 110 -30.73 2.66 -3.21
CA ALA A 110 -30.44 1.34 -3.75
C ALA A 110 -29.10 0.85 -3.22
N VAL A 111 -28.84 -0.44 -3.40
CA VAL A 111 -27.56 -1.09 -3.10
C VAL A 111 -27.14 -1.93 -4.29
N TYR A 112 -25.90 -1.75 -4.76
CA TYR A 112 -25.23 -2.64 -5.69
C TYR A 112 -24.28 -3.57 -4.91
N ARG A 113 -24.25 -4.85 -5.28
CA ARG A 113 -23.40 -5.87 -4.64
C ARG A 113 -22.33 -6.33 -5.62
N LYS A 114 -21.09 -6.36 -5.16
CA LYS A 114 -19.91 -6.78 -5.94
C LYS A 114 -20.13 -8.17 -6.57
N MET A 115 -19.86 -8.29 -7.86
CA MET A 115 -20.03 -9.53 -8.60
C MET A 115 -18.80 -10.42 -8.54
N LEU A 116 -17.62 -9.83 -8.72
CA LEU A 116 -16.36 -10.55 -8.82
C LEU A 116 -15.58 -10.42 -7.51
N LEU A 117 -15.45 -11.54 -6.80
CA LEU A 117 -14.78 -11.62 -5.52
C LEU A 117 -13.38 -12.22 -5.71
N PRO A 118 -12.30 -11.40 -5.64
CA PRO A 118 -10.95 -11.91 -5.81
C PRO A 118 -10.56 -12.82 -4.65
N ASN A 119 -9.89 -13.94 -4.97
CA ASN A 119 -9.41 -14.94 -4.02
C ASN A 119 -8.02 -15.43 -4.42
N TYR A 120 -7.12 -14.49 -4.67
CA TYR A 120 -5.72 -14.72 -5.07
C TYR A 120 -4.82 -13.66 -4.45
N GLY A 121 -3.49 -13.94 -4.35
CA GLY A 121 -2.53 -13.02 -3.74
C GLY A 121 -2.93 -12.66 -2.30
N VAL A 122 -3.12 -11.37 -2.06
CA VAL A 122 -3.54 -10.83 -0.75
C VAL A 122 -5.03 -10.92 -0.48
N PHE A 123 -5.85 -11.25 -1.50
CA PHE A 123 -7.29 -11.27 -1.40
C PHE A 123 -7.83 -12.61 -0.88
N ASP A 124 -8.86 -12.53 -0.05
CA ASP A 124 -9.61 -13.69 0.48
C ASP A 124 -11.11 -13.34 0.61
N GLU A 125 -11.66 -12.64 -0.38
CA GLU A 125 -13.02 -12.10 -0.31
C GLU A 125 -14.11 -13.17 -0.33
N GLN A 126 -13.88 -14.30 -1.00
CA GLN A 126 -14.83 -15.42 -1.04
C GLN A 126 -15.04 -16.08 0.34
N ARG A 127 -14.15 -15.85 1.28
CA ARG A 127 -14.31 -16.30 2.67
C ARG A 127 -15.39 -15.53 3.42
N TYR A 128 -15.62 -14.27 3.04
CA TYR A 128 -16.43 -13.33 3.82
C TYR A 128 -17.68 -12.87 3.11
N PHE A 129 -17.66 -12.79 1.78
CA PHE A 129 -18.71 -12.18 1.01
C PHE A 129 -19.40 -13.17 0.06
N GLN A 130 -20.70 -12.97 -0.10
CA GLN A 130 -21.48 -13.61 -1.16
C GLN A 130 -21.40 -12.75 -2.43
N THR A 131 -21.39 -13.44 -3.58
CA THR A 131 -21.42 -12.81 -4.90
C THR A 131 -22.74 -12.07 -5.14
N GLY A 132 -22.65 -10.86 -5.72
CA GLY A 132 -23.82 -10.09 -6.14
C GLY A 132 -24.62 -10.76 -7.27
N PRO A 133 -25.91 -10.42 -7.43
CA PRO A 133 -26.82 -11.11 -8.36
C PRO A 133 -26.58 -10.77 -9.83
N GLY A 134 -25.84 -9.71 -10.14
CA GLY A 134 -25.59 -9.29 -11.52
C GLY A 134 -25.28 -7.79 -11.66
N PRO A 135 -25.03 -7.32 -12.91
CA PRO A 135 -24.78 -5.93 -13.22
C PRO A 135 -25.98 -5.05 -12.91
N ALA A 136 -25.75 -3.78 -12.61
CA ALA A 136 -26.81 -2.83 -12.26
C ALA A 136 -26.53 -1.42 -12.77
N LEU A 137 -27.60 -0.73 -13.13
CA LEU A 137 -27.58 0.67 -13.53
C LEU A 137 -28.29 1.55 -12.48
N MET A 138 -27.82 2.78 -12.39
CA MET A 138 -28.61 3.89 -11.87
C MET A 138 -28.82 4.95 -12.94
N THR A 139 -29.84 5.80 -12.81
CA THR A 139 -30.01 6.99 -13.61
C THR A 139 -29.93 8.23 -12.74
N LEU A 140 -29.22 9.23 -13.26
CA LEU A 140 -29.09 10.55 -12.67
C LEU A 140 -29.55 11.56 -13.74
N GLY A 141 -30.81 12.00 -13.65
CA GLY A 141 -31.49 12.62 -14.76
C GLY A 141 -31.49 11.68 -15.99
N ASP A 142 -31.01 12.19 -17.12
CA ASP A 142 -30.89 11.40 -18.38
C ASP A 142 -29.58 10.60 -18.49
N VAL A 143 -28.67 10.69 -17.51
CA VAL A 143 -27.39 9.97 -17.52
C VAL A 143 -27.58 8.58 -16.95
N LYS A 144 -27.24 7.53 -17.70
CA LYS A 144 -27.16 6.16 -17.21
C LYS A 144 -25.75 5.88 -16.71
N ILE A 145 -25.66 5.38 -15.48
CA ILE A 145 -24.40 5.10 -14.77
C ILE A 145 -24.38 3.61 -14.43
N GLY A 146 -23.32 2.92 -14.83
CA GLY A 146 -23.02 1.55 -14.42
C GLY A 146 -22.28 1.54 -13.09
N LEU A 147 -22.61 0.59 -12.21
CA LEU A 147 -22.07 0.49 -10.85
C LEU A 147 -21.14 -0.72 -10.73
N MET A 148 -19.92 -0.50 -10.28
CA MET A 148 -18.91 -1.54 -10.12
C MET A 148 -18.12 -1.34 -8.83
N ILE A 149 -17.56 -2.44 -8.32
CA ILE A 149 -16.66 -2.42 -7.17
C ILE A 149 -15.38 -3.18 -7.53
N CYS A 150 -14.24 -2.48 -7.49
CA CYS A 150 -12.87 -2.97 -7.61
C CYS A 150 -12.70 -4.00 -8.74
N GLU A 151 -12.67 -5.31 -8.42
CA GLU A 151 -12.45 -6.42 -9.35
C GLU A 151 -13.42 -6.43 -10.54
N ASP A 152 -14.62 -5.92 -10.35
CA ASP A 152 -15.65 -5.87 -11.41
C ASP A 152 -15.20 -5.17 -12.70
N ILE A 153 -14.20 -4.29 -12.66
CA ILE A 153 -13.67 -3.61 -13.85
C ILE A 153 -12.39 -4.25 -14.39
N TRP A 154 -11.72 -5.14 -13.61
CA TRP A 154 -10.49 -5.78 -14.06
C TRP A 154 -10.75 -6.83 -15.13
N GLU A 155 -11.84 -7.58 -15.00
CA GLU A 155 -12.23 -8.59 -15.97
C GLU A 155 -12.85 -7.97 -17.24
N PRO A 156 -12.46 -8.40 -18.45
CA PRO A 156 -13.10 -7.98 -19.68
C PRO A 156 -14.44 -8.71 -19.86
N GLY A 157 -15.55 -8.04 -19.61
CA GLY A 157 -16.88 -8.67 -19.72
C GLY A 157 -17.89 -8.05 -18.77
N PRO A 158 -18.79 -8.86 -18.19
CA PRO A 158 -19.66 -8.41 -17.12
C PRO A 158 -18.87 -8.02 -15.86
N PRO A 159 -19.33 -7.01 -15.08
CA PRO A 159 -20.53 -6.19 -15.34
C PRO A 159 -20.34 -5.08 -16.38
N ALA A 160 -19.11 -4.57 -16.59
CA ALA A 160 -18.82 -3.36 -17.37
C ALA A 160 -19.42 -3.39 -18.80
N ALA A 161 -19.21 -4.50 -19.51
CA ALA A 161 -19.68 -4.64 -20.90
C ALA A 161 -21.20 -4.68 -20.99
N GLU A 162 -21.88 -5.35 -20.08
CA GLU A 162 -23.34 -5.44 -20.07
C GLU A 162 -23.98 -4.12 -19.69
N GLU A 163 -23.45 -3.42 -18.71
CA GLU A 163 -23.88 -2.07 -18.31
C GLU A 163 -23.76 -1.08 -19.46
N ALA A 164 -22.62 -1.09 -20.16
CA ALA A 164 -22.39 -0.24 -21.32
C ALA A 164 -23.37 -0.56 -22.46
N LEU A 165 -23.62 -1.83 -22.77
CA LEU A 165 -24.58 -2.26 -23.79
C LEU A 165 -26.03 -1.92 -23.40
N ALA A 166 -26.35 -1.93 -22.10
CA ALA A 166 -27.64 -1.46 -21.57
C ALA A 166 -27.76 0.09 -21.57
N GLY A 167 -26.70 0.78 -21.96
CA GLY A 167 -26.69 2.23 -22.23
C GLY A 167 -26.00 3.10 -21.20
N ALA A 168 -25.24 2.54 -20.27
CA ALA A 168 -24.40 3.33 -19.35
C ALA A 168 -23.41 4.18 -20.13
N THR A 169 -23.37 5.49 -19.90
CA THR A 169 -22.43 6.43 -20.52
C THR A 169 -21.28 6.80 -19.57
N LEU A 170 -21.46 6.50 -18.31
CA LEU A 170 -20.45 6.56 -17.26
C LEU A 170 -20.42 5.21 -16.55
N LEU A 171 -19.25 4.67 -16.34
CA LEU A 171 -18.96 3.50 -15.50
C LEU A 171 -18.26 4.01 -14.25
N VAL A 172 -18.81 3.78 -13.07
CA VAL A 172 -18.18 4.16 -11.79
C VAL A 172 -17.66 2.92 -11.10
N ASN A 173 -16.45 3.02 -10.54
CA ASN A 173 -15.82 1.92 -9.82
C ASN A 173 -15.28 2.42 -8.48
N LEU A 174 -15.80 1.85 -7.39
CA LEU A 174 -15.33 2.06 -6.03
C LEU A 174 -14.27 1.01 -5.73
N SER A 175 -13.05 1.43 -5.37
CA SER A 175 -11.91 0.52 -5.34
C SER A 175 -11.09 0.61 -4.05
N ALA A 176 -10.56 -0.54 -3.64
CA ALA A 176 -9.49 -0.68 -2.68
C ALA A 176 -8.39 -1.57 -3.30
N SER A 177 -7.84 -1.08 -4.42
CA SER A 177 -6.81 -1.79 -5.18
C SER A 177 -5.45 -1.63 -4.51
N PRO A 178 -4.84 -2.72 -3.95
CA PRO A 178 -3.55 -2.64 -3.28
C PRO A 178 -2.42 -2.27 -4.22
N TYR A 179 -1.45 -1.56 -3.66
CA TYR A 179 -0.24 -1.12 -4.32
C TYR A 179 0.78 -2.26 -4.47
N HIS A 180 1.48 -2.23 -5.57
CA HIS A 180 2.86 -2.71 -5.76
C HIS A 180 3.55 -1.78 -6.75
N ALA A 181 4.89 -1.80 -6.80
CA ALA A 181 5.69 -0.94 -7.67
C ALA A 181 5.21 -0.99 -9.14
N GLY A 182 4.88 0.17 -9.69
CA GLY A 182 4.36 0.32 -11.06
C GLY A 182 2.87 0.02 -11.25
N LYS A 183 2.13 -0.41 -10.22
CA LYS A 183 0.70 -0.78 -10.30
C LYS A 183 -0.19 0.37 -10.77
N GLY A 184 0.14 1.60 -10.38
CA GLY A 184 -0.63 2.78 -10.78
C GLY A 184 -0.73 2.92 -12.30
N LEU A 185 0.38 2.78 -13.02
CA LEU A 185 0.41 2.86 -14.49
C LEU A 185 -0.22 1.64 -15.16
N GLU A 186 -0.07 0.44 -14.60
CA GLU A 186 -0.74 -0.77 -15.08
C GLU A 186 -2.26 -0.59 -15.02
N ARG A 187 -2.77 -0.12 -13.89
CA ARG A 187 -4.19 0.17 -13.65
C ARG A 187 -4.73 1.23 -14.61
N GLU A 188 -4.00 2.33 -14.80
CA GLU A 188 -4.38 3.39 -15.75
C GLU A 188 -4.53 2.81 -17.18
N ARG A 189 -3.58 2.00 -17.64
CA ARG A 189 -3.64 1.36 -18.97
C ARG A 189 -4.87 0.44 -19.09
N MET A 190 -5.15 -0.34 -18.07
CA MET A 190 -6.34 -1.22 -18.05
C MET A 190 -7.62 -0.39 -18.11
N LEU A 191 -7.76 0.66 -17.29
CA LEU A 191 -8.95 1.52 -17.26
C LEU A 191 -9.16 2.28 -18.59
N VAL A 192 -8.09 2.77 -19.21
CA VAL A 192 -8.13 3.35 -20.56
C VAL A 192 -8.70 2.36 -21.58
N GLN A 193 -8.28 1.09 -21.51
CA GLN A 193 -8.80 0.06 -22.39
C GLN A 193 -10.29 -0.22 -22.11
N ARG A 194 -10.72 -0.29 -20.85
CA ARG A 194 -12.14 -0.46 -20.48
C ARG A 194 -13.02 0.68 -20.98
N ALA A 195 -12.55 1.92 -20.89
CA ALA A 195 -13.27 3.08 -21.41
C ALA A 195 -13.49 2.98 -22.93
N ARG A 196 -12.44 2.57 -23.67
CA ARG A 196 -12.48 2.39 -25.13
C ARG A 196 -13.36 1.24 -25.58
N ASP A 197 -13.23 0.07 -24.93
CA ASP A 197 -14.00 -1.12 -25.28
C ASP A 197 -15.50 -0.91 -25.11
N ASN A 198 -15.87 -0.17 -24.06
CA ASN A 198 -17.25 0.08 -23.69
C ASN A 198 -17.82 1.38 -24.26
N LEU A 199 -16.99 2.22 -24.90
CA LEU A 199 -17.39 3.56 -25.35
C LEU A 199 -18.13 4.32 -24.25
N SER A 200 -17.58 4.29 -23.04
CA SER A 200 -18.11 4.92 -21.83
C SER A 200 -17.00 5.66 -21.10
N ALA A 201 -17.34 6.78 -20.46
CA ALA A 201 -16.42 7.36 -19.49
C ALA A 201 -16.26 6.42 -18.28
N VAL A 202 -15.11 6.48 -17.62
CA VAL A 202 -14.81 5.71 -16.39
C VAL A 202 -14.43 6.67 -15.28
N ALA A 203 -15.04 6.54 -14.11
CA ALA A 203 -14.64 7.22 -12.87
C ALA A 203 -14.22 6.15 -11.85
N PHE A 204 -12.93 6.07 -11.57
CA PHE A 204 -12.30 5.11 -10.69
C PHE A 204 -11.85 5.80 -9.41
N CYS A 205 -12.53 5.53 -8.28
CA CYS A 205 -12.22 6.09 -6.97
C CYS A 205 -11.51 5.05 -6.11
N ASN A 206 -10.22 5.24 -5.87
CA ASN A 206 -9.39 4.30 -5.12
C ASN A 206 -9.13 4.79 -3.69
N LEU A 207 -8.97 3.82 -2.80
CA LEU A 207 -8.53 4.04 -1.43
C LEU A 207 -7.06 4.48 -1.40
N VAL A 208 -6.67 5.29 -0.42
CA VAL A 208 -5.27 5.64 -0.11
C VAL A 208 -4.97 5.30 1.34
N GLY A 209 -3.72 4.95 1.65
CA GLY A 209 -3.25 4.69 3.01
C GLY A 209 -2.59 3.33 3.20
N GLY A 210 -2.05 3.11 4.39
CA GLY A 210 -1.50 1.83 4.84
C GLY A 210 -2.50 1.06 5.71
N GLN A 211 -2.54 -0.26 5.55
CA GLN A 211 -3.30 -1.16 6.40
C GLN A 211 -2.56 -2.49 6.54
N ASP A 212 -2.08 -2.79 7.75
CA ASP A 212 -1.21 -3.94 8.02
C ASP A 212 0.01 -3.97 7.08
N GLU A 213 0.13 -4.99 6.23
CA GLU A 213 1.21 -5.11 5.24
C GLU A 213 0.88 -4.39 3.92
N LEU A 214 -0.37 -3.97 3.71
CA LEU A 214 -0.84 -3.38 2.46
C LEU A 214 -0.68 -1.87 2.46
N VAL A 215 -0.37 -1.33 1.28
CA VAL A 215 -0.46 0.09 0.98
C VAL A 215 -1.44 0.27 -0.18
N PHE A 216 -2.19 1.36 -0.16
CA PHE A 216 -3.07 1.81 -1.22
C PHE A 216 -2.57 3.15 -1.70
N ASP A 217 -2.30 3.25 -2.99
CA ASP A 217 -1.66 4.43 -3.59
C ASP A 217 -2.64 5.55 -3.97
N GLY A 218 -3.95 5.32 -3.83
CA GLY A 218 -4.92 6.25 -4.37
C GLY A 218 -4.90 6.22 -5.90
N HIS A 219 -4.34 7.26 -6.55
CA HIS A 219 -4.27 7.37 -8.01
C HIS A 219 -5.66 7.22 -8.64
N SER A 220 -6.66 7.90 -8.06
CA SER A 220 -8.02 7.93 -8.60
C SER A 220 -8.05 8.63 -9.95
N LEU A 221 -8.89 8.14 -10.87
CA LEU A 221 -8.85 8.53 -12.28
C LEU A 221 -10.25 8.81 -12.83
N VAL A 222 -10.34 9.80 -13.72
CA VAL A 222 -11.48 9.97 -14.62
C VAL A 222 -10.98 9.93 -16.06
N ILE A 223 -11.59 9.05 -16.84
CA ILE A 223 -11.18 8.74 -18.23
C ILE A 223 -12.38 8.94 -19.13
N ASP A 224 -12.20 9.60 -20.26
CA ASP A 224 -13.25 9.79 -21.25
C ASP A 224 -13.51 8.50 -22.07
N HIS A 225 -14.58 8.50 -22.85
CA HIS A 225 -14.99 7.36 -23.68
C HIS A 225 -14.05 7.03 -24.85
N PHE A 226 -13.03 7.85 -25.12
CA PHE A 226 -11.96 7.59 -26.09
C PHE A 226 -10.68 7.10 -25.42
N GLY A 227 -10.67 7.04 -24.07
CA GLY A 227 -9.52 6.63 -23.27
C GLY A 227 -8.56 7.80 -22.98
N GLY A 228 -8.99 9.04 -23.11
CA GLY A 228 -8.25 10.20 -22.62
C GLY A 228 -8.39 10.30 -21.10
N VAL A 229 -7.27 10.34 -20.35
CA VAL A 229 -7.28 10.65 -18.92
C VAL A 229 -7.59 12.14 -18.77
N ILE A 230 -8.74 12.46 -18.20
CA ILE A 230 -9.22 13.85 -18.06
C ILE A 230 -9.08 14.39 -16.63
N ALA A 231 -8.89 13.50 -15.63
CA ALA A 231 -8.51 13.90 -14.28
C ALA A 231 -7.73 12.75 -13.61
N ARG A 232 -6.72 13.10 -12.83
CA ARG A 232 -5.88 12.17 -12.06
C ARG A 232 -5.54 12.76 -10.69
N ALA A 233 -5.84 12.02 -9.61
CA ALA A 233 -5.43 12.37 -8.27
C ALA A 233 -3.94 12.07 -8.03
N ALA A 234 -3.35 12.76 -7.06
CA ALA A 234 -2.00 12.47 -6.60
C ALA A 234 -1.93 11.08 -5.95
N GLN A 235 -0.77 10.43 -6.05
CA GLN A 235 -0.49 9.17 -5.37
C GLN A 235 -0.18 9.42 -3.88
N PHE A 236 -0.51 8.47 -3.01
CA PHE A 236 -0.19 8.41 -1.58
C PHE A 236 -0.70 9.60 -0.74
N THR A 237 -1.74 10.29 -1.20
CA THR A 237 -2.31 11.48 -0.54
C THR A 237 -3.83 11.46 -0.55
N GLU A 238 -4.47 11.82 0.57
CA GLU A 238 -5.92 12.06 0.58
C GLU A 238 -6.26 13.27 -0.29
N GLN A 239 -7.27 13.13 -1.15
CA GLN A 239 -7.65 14.19 -2.09
C GLN A 239 -9.12 14.09 -2.47
N LEU A 240 -9.80 15.23 -2.60
CA LEU A 240 -11.07 15.35 -3.31
C LEU A 240 -10.78 15.75 -4.77
N LEU A 241 -10.80 14.78 -5.68
CA LEU A 241 -10.60 15.02 -7.11
C LEU A 241 -11.92 15.44 -7.74
N LEU A 242 -11.97 16.65 -8.27
CA LEU A 242 -13.13 17.18 -9.00
C LEU A 242 -12.94 16.98 -10.50
N ALA A 243 -13.98 16.58 -11.19
CA ALA A 243 -13.98 16.44 -12.64
C ALA A 243 -15.35 16.77 -13.25
N THR A 244 -15.30 17.40 -14.43
CA THR A 244 -16.45 17.63 -15.29
C THR A 244 -16.42 16.63 -16.44
N ILE A 245 -17.46 15.86 -16.64
CA ILE A 245 -17.56 14.86 -17.71
C ILE A 245 -18.67 15.21 -18.73
N ASP A 246 -18.48 14.76 -19.98
CA ASP A 246 -19.49 14.83 -21.03
C ASP A 246 -20.30 13.51 -21.10
N PRO A 247 -21.56 13.46 -20.61
CA PRO A 247 -22.37 12.27 -20.68
C PRO A 247 -22.99 12.00 -22.05
N VAL A 248 -22.87 12.93 -23.00
CA VAL A 248 -23.47 12.84 -24.35
C VAL A 248 -22.51 12.23 -25.37
N GLY A 249 -21.22 12.53 -25.27
CA GLY A 249 -20.18 12.07 -26.19
C GLY A 249 -20.21 10.56 -26.44
N PRO A 250 -20.35 9.70 -25.41
CA PRO A 250 -20.49 8.25 -25.56
C PRO A 250 -21.64 7.83 -26.49
N ARG A 251 -22.80 8.50 -26.39
CA ARG A 251 -23.96 8.20 -27.25
C ARG A 251 -23.65 8.43 -28.73
N GLY A 252 -22.99 9.54 -29.03
CA GLY A 252 -22.56 9.87 -30.40
C GLY A 252 -21.50 8.91 -30.94
N ALA A 253 -20.54 8.50 -30.11
CA ALA A 253 -19.52 7.52 -30.46
C ALA A 253 -20.15 6.15 -30.82
N ARG A 254 -21.06 5.65 -29.98
CA ARG A 254 -21.78 4.38 -30.20
C ARG A 254 -22.63 4.38 -31.46
N LEU A 255 -23.24 5.51 -31.82
CA LEU A 255 -24.00 5.61 -33.07
C LEU A 255 -23.12 5.43 -34.31
N ARG A 256 -21.85 5.80 -34.21
CA ARG A 256 -20.87 5.67 -35.30
C ARG A 256 -20.12 4.34 -35.31
N ASP A 257 -20.15 3.56 -34.23
CA ASP A 257 -19.47 2.27 -34.15
C ASP A 257 -20.39 1.10 -34.53
N PRO A 258 -20.18 0.45 -35.72
CA PRO A 258 -21.00 -0.67 -36.14
C PRO A 258 -20.82 -1.91 -35.24
N ARG A 259 -19.70 -2.06 -34.57
CA ARG A 259 -19.42 -3.19 -33.67
C ARG A 259 -20.32 -3.11 -32.44
N HIS A 260 -20.42 -1.93 -31.84
CA HIS A 260 -21.31 -1.68 -30.69
C HIS A 260 -22.78 -1.93 -31.08
N ARG A 261 -23.24 -1.47 -32.25
CA ARG A 261 -24.59 -1.74 -32.73
C ARG A 261 -24.87 -3.24 -32.93
N SER A 262 -23.88 -3.98 -33.43
CA SER A 262 -24.01 -5.44 -33.59
C SER A 262 -24.10 -6.16 -32.25
N ALA A 263 -23.26 -5.77 -31.28
CA ALA A 263 -23.28 -6.30 -29.91
C ALA A 263 -24.63 -6.02 -29.21
N ALA A 264 -25.13 -4.80 -29.29
CA ALA A 264 -26.38 -4.37 -28.65
C ALA A 264 -27.66 -5.05 -29.25
N ARG A 265 -27.54 -5.72 -30.40
CA ARG A 265 -28.65 -6.52 -31.01
C ARG A 265 -28.71 -7.96 -30.52
N ARG A 266 -27.68 -8.44 -29.82
CA ARG A 266 -27.70 -9.77 -29.22
C ARG A 266 -28.68 -9.77 -28.06
N GLU A 267 -29.31 -10.90 -27.78
CA GLU A 267 -30.09 -11.10 -26.56
C GLU A 267 -29.11 -11.05 -25.38
N LEU A 268 -29.13 -9.95 -24.65
CA LEU A 268 -28.37 -9.77 -23.43
C LEU A 268 -29.31 -9.90 -22.23
N PRO A 269 -28.81 -10.34 -21.07
CA PRO A 269 -29.57 -10.26 -19.83
C PRO A 269 -30.04 -8.82 -19.60
N SER A 270 -31.25 -8.67 -19.11
CA SER A 270 -31.78 -7.34 -18.79
C SER A 270 -31.02 -6.79 -17.59
N VAL A 271 -30.24 -5.71 -17.78
CA VAL A 271 -29.56 -5.01 -16.68
C VAL A 271 -30.55 -4.10 -15.95
N PRO A 272 -30.86 -4.36 -14.68
CA PRO A 272 -31.87 -3.59 -13.94
C PRO A 272 -31.37 -2.16 -13.66
N VAL A 273 -32.29 -1.21 -13.72
CA VAL A 273 -32.08 0.15 -13.19
C VAL A 273 -32.57 0.17 -11.74
N ILE A 274 -31.63 0.06 -10.79
CA ILE A 274 -31.93 -0.08 -9.35
C ILE A 274 -32.27 1.25 -8.67
N ALA A 275 -31.85 2.38 -9.26
CA ALA A 275 -32.21 3.73 -8.77
C ALA A 275 -32.51 4.66 -9.95
N ARG A 276 -33.55 5.50 -9.78
CA ARG A 276 -33.84 6.61 -10.69
C ARG A 276 -33.89 7.88 -9.88
N LEU A 277 -32.91 8.74 -10.11
CA LEU A 277 -32.68 9.96 -9.33
C LEU A 277 -32.78 11.20 -10.23
N GLU A 278 -33.29 12.27 -9.70
CA GLU A 278 -33.20 13.58 -10.33
C GLU A 278 -31.76 14.08 -10.27
N LEU A 279 -31.37 14.86 -11.28
CA LEU A 279 -30.07 15.48 -11.30
C LEU A 279 -30.04 16.64 -10.29
N PRO A 280 -29.15 16.63 -9.28
CA PRO A 280 -28.97 17.75 -8.38
C PRO A 280 -28.58 19.03 -9.14
N GLN A 281 -28.84 20.20 -8.56
CA GLN A 281 -28.42 21.45 -9.17
C GLN A 281 -26.90 21.47 -9.31
N GLY A 282 -26.42 21.72 -10.52
CA GLY A 282 -25.01 21.92 -10.81
C GLY A 282 -24.58 23.37 -10.61
N PRO A 283 -23.31 23.69 -10.86
CA PRO A 283 -22.83 25.07 -10.81
C PRO A 283 -23.59 25.96 -11.80
N SER A 284 -23.76 27.23 -11.42
CA SER A 284 -24.49 28.23 -12.22
C SER A 284 -23.82 28.52 -13.58
N GLU A 285 -22.52 28.28 -13.69
CA GLU A 285 -21.75 28.43 -14.91
C GLU A 285 -21.26 27.09 -15.44
N PRO A 286 -21.36 26.83 -16.76
CA PRO A 286 -20.86 25.59 -17.35
C PRO A 286 -19.34 25.46 -17.15
N ARG A 287 -18.87 24.31 -16.68
CA ARG A 287 -17.44 24.01 -16.58
C ARG A 287 -16.93 23.30 -17.82
N VAL A 288 -15.64 23.46 -18.08
CA VAL A 288 -14.96 22.75 -19.17
C VAL A 288 -14.76 21.30 -18.76
N VAL A 289 -15.01 20.36 -19.68
CA VAL A 289 -14.75 18.93 -19.46
C VAL A 289 -13.27 18.71 -19.08
N GLY A 290 -13.03 18.03 -17.97
CA GLY A 290 -11.70 17.77 -17.42
C GLY A 290 -11.64 17.95 -15.90
N GLY A 291 -10.43 17.91 -15.36
CA GLY A 291 -10.13 18.08 -13.94
C GLY A 291 -8.63 18.28 -13.72
N ALA A 292 -8.18 18.21 -12.47
CA ALA A 292 -6.76 18.23 -12.15
C ALA A 292 -6.05 16.97 -12.67
N LEU A 293 -4.86 17.13 -13.22
CA LEU A 293 -4.00 16.04 -13.71
C LEU A 293 -2.69 16.06 -12.92
N SER A 294 -2.61 15.29 -11.84
CA SER A 294 -1.34 15.07 -11.13
C SER A 294 -0.42 14.18 -11.97
N GLU A 295 0.87 14.53 -12.04
CA GLU A 295 1.85 13.68 -12.71
C GLU A 295 2.11 12.40 -11.89
N PRO A 296 2.23 11.22 -12.51
CA PRO A 296 2.64 10.01 -11.83
C PRO A 296 4.06 10.16 -11.27
N LEU A 297 4.29 9.57 -10.10
CA LEU A 297 5.62 9.55 -9.50
C LEU A 297 6.57 8.64 -10.28
N GLU A 298 7.85 8.98 -10.28
CA GLU A 298 8.91 8.08 -10.76
C GLU A 298 9.06 6.87 -9.82
N LEU A 299 9.49 5.72 -10.35
CA LEU A 299 9.44 4.44 -9.63
C LEU A 299 10.10 4.47 -8.23
N LEU A 300 11.28 5.08 -8.09
CA LEU A 300 11.96 5.15 -6.79
C LEU A 300 11.24 6.09 -5.82
N GLU A 301 10.70 7.19 -6.31
CA GLU A 301 9.88 8.13 -5.52
C GLU A 301 8.58 7.47 -5.08
N GLU A 302 7.92 6.74 -5.99
CA GLU A 302 6.71 5.97 -5.74
C GLU A 302 6.91 4.93 -4.62
N VAL A 303 7.97 4.11 -4.72
CA VAL A 303 8.29 3.09 -3.71
C VAL A 303 8.65 3.75 -2.37
N TYR A 304 9.43 4.83 -2.38
CA TYR A 304 9.79 5.53 -1.16
C TYR A 304 8.56 6.13 -0.47
N ALA A 305 7.65 6.75 -1.22
CA ALA A 305 6.40 7.29 -0.70
C ALA A 305 5.49 6.19 -0.12
N ALA A 306 5.43 5.01 -0.75
CA ALA A 306 4.70 3.85 -0.23
C ALA A 306 5.26 3.38 1.13
N LEU A 307 6.59 3.34 1.29
CA LEU A 307 7.23 2.95 2.54
C LEU A 307 6.96 3.99 3.66
N VAL A 308 7.03 5.27 3.33
CA VAL A 308 6.75 6.36 4.28
C VAL A 308 5.29 6.33 4.73
N LEU A 309 4.34 6.24 3.79
CA LEU A 309 2.90 6.18 4.10
C LEU A 309 2.54 4.92 4.90
N GLY A 310 3.04 3.76 4.47
CA GLY A 310 2.79 2.48 5.14
C GLY A 310 3.27 2.47 6.59
N LEU A 311 4.45 3.04 6.86
CA LEU A 311 4.97 3.16 8.22
C LEU A 311 4.17 4.17 9.06
N ALA A 312 3.88 5.36 8.52
CA ALA A 312 3.12 6.38 9.22
C ALA A 312 1.76 5.83 9.67
N ASP A 313 1.02 5.24 8.75
CA ASP A 313 -0.30 4.67 9.02
C ASP A 313 -0.25 3.49 9.98
N TYR A 314 0.75 2.60 9.87
CA TYR A 314 0.88 1.49 10.81
C TYR A 314 1.09 1.98 12.25
N VAL A 315 1.94 2.97 12.43
CA VAL A 315 2.21 3.57 13.75
C VAL A 315 0.97 4.28 14.29
N GLU A 316 0.35 5.14 13.48
CA GLU A 316 -0.78 5.97 13.90
C GLU A 316 -2.06 5.16 14.15
N LYS A 317 -2.41 4.23 13.22
CA LYS A 317 -3.62 3.41 13.33
C LYS A 317 -3.56 2.40 14.48
N ASN A 318 -2.34 1.99 14.91
CA ASN A 318 -2.14 1.17 16.10
C ASN A 318 -1.99 1.99 17.39
N GLY A 319 -1.97 3.32 17.31
CA GLY A 319 -1.88 4.20 18.48
C GLY A 319 -0.48 4.29 19.11
N PHE A 320 0.58 3.96 18.38
CA PHE A 320 1.94 4.17 18.85
C PHE A 320 2.34 5.64 18.68
N GLU A 321 2.92 6.22 19.72
CA GLU A 321 3.40 7.61 19.68
C GLU A 321 4.86 7.71 19.25
N HIS A 322 5.64 6.63 19.39
CA HIS A 322 7.08 6.66 19.19
C HIS A 322 7.63 5.33 18.68
N VAL A 323 8.72 5.37 17.92
CA VAL A 323 9.40 4.18 17.41
C VAL A 323 10.86 4.15 17.86
N VAL A 324 11.42 2.93 17.97
CA VAL A 324 12.83 2.71 18.28
C VAL A 324 13.49 1.79 17.26
N ILE A 325 14.72 2.11 16.86
CA ILE A 325 15.47 1.41 15.82
C ILE A 325 16.88 1.11 16.33
N GLY A 326 17.35 -0.13 16.17
CA GLY A 326 18.75 -0.47 16.31
C GLY A 326 19.55 0.02 15.09
N VAL A 327 20.48 0.95 15.28
CA VAL A 327 21.30 1.50 14.20
C VAL A 327 22.71 0.93 14.26
N SER A 328 23.07 0.09 13.31
CA SER A 328 24.37 -0.58 13.23
C SER A 328 25.45 0.23 12.49
N GLY A 329 25.04 1.26 11.73
CA GLY A 329 25.90 1.95 10.76
C GLY A 329 25.95 1.23 9.40
N GLY A 330 25.08 0.24 9.16
CA GLY A 330 24.82 -0.39 7.87
C GLY A 330 23.70 0.30 7.11
N ILE A 331 23.60 -0.01 5.81
CA ILE A 331 22.69 0.66 4.87
C ILE A 331 21.21 0.44 5.21
N ASP A 332 20.83 -0.78 5.64
CA ASP A 332 19.44 -1.13 5.94
C ASP A 332 18.91 -0.31 7.12
N SER A 333 19.64 -0.30 8.24
CA SER A 333 19.27 0.49 9.41
C SER A 333 19.28 2.00 9.13
N ALA A 334 20.15 2.46 8.23
CA ALA A 334 20.21 3.86 7.82
C ALA A 334 18.97 4.25 6.99
N LEU A 335 18.55 3.40 6.05
CA LEU A 335 17.36 3.63 5.25
C LEU A 335 16.10 3.59 6.12
N VAL A 336 15.95 2.59 7.00
CA VAL A 336 14.80 2.50 7.92
C VAL A 336 14.70 3.72 8.82
N ALA A 337 15.83 4.21 9.37
CA ALA A 337 15.85 5.42 10.19
C ALA A 337 15.43 6.66 9.38
N ALA A 338 15.88 6.78 8.13
CA ALA A 338 15.50 7.89 7.27
C ALA A 338 14.00 7.85 6.93
N ILE A 339 13.46 6.67 6.56
CA ILE A 339 12.02 6.49 6.31
C ILE A 339 11.21 6.81 7.57
N ALA A 340 11.66 6.37 8.75
CA ALA A 340 10.96 6.63 10.00
C ALA A 340 10.88 8.12 10.33
N VAL A 341 11.97 8.87 10.09
CA VAL A 341 12.00 10.33 10.28
C VAL A 341 11.10 11.04 9.28
N ASP A 342 11.08 10.61 8.02
CA ASP A 342 10.22 11.20 6.99
C ASP A 342 8.73 10.88 7.23
N ALA A 343 8.43 9.73 7.85
CA ALA A 343 7.07 9.32 8.21
C ALA A 343 6.53 10.01 9.47
N LEU A 344 7.36 10.18 10.51
CA LEU A 344 6.89 10.51 11.85
C LEU A 344 7.44 11.84 12.39
N GLY A 345 8.51 12.36 11.80
CA GLY A 345 9.33 13.44 12.36
C GLY A 345 10.41 12.93 13.32
N PRO A 346 11.53 13.66 13.44
CA PRO A 346 12.69 13.21 14.21
C PRO A 346 12.41 13.07 15.73
N GLU A 347 11.44 13.81 16.25
CA GLU A 347 11.05 13.80 17.67
C GLU A 347 10.33 12.50 18.10
N ARG A 348 9.80 11.74 17.14
CA ARG A 348 9.11 10.46 17.38
C ARG A 348 9.97 9.24 17.07
N VAL A 349 11.28 9.44 16.81
CA VAL A 349 12.21 8.37 16.44
C VAL A 349 13.40 8.36 17.39
N SER A 350 13.67 7.22 18.02
CA SER A 350 14.87 6.97 18.81
C SER A 350 15.76 5.94 18.14
N ALA A 351 17.04 6.25 18.02
CA ALA A 351 18.06 5.35 17.49
C ALA A 351 18.91 4.78 18.63
N VAL A 352 19.22 3.49 18.58
CA VAL A 352 20.06 2.83 19.59
C VAL A 352 21.25 2.18 18.92
N VAL A 353 22.46 2.60 19.32
CA VAL A 353 23.71 1.99 18.91
C VAL A 353 24.13 0.95 19.96
N MET A 354 24.32 -0.29 19.57
CA MET A 354 24.64 -1.41 20.47
C MET A 354 25.96 -2.08 20.06
N PRO A 355 27.12 -1.41 20.36
CA PRO A 355 28.39 -1.91 19.91
C PRO A 355 28.80 -3.19 20.66
N SER A 356 29.39 -4.14 19.92
CA SER A 356 30.07 -5.30 20.43
C SER A 356 31.60 -5.10 20.29
N PRO A 357 32.42 -6.00 20.85
CA PRO A 357 33.87 -5.99 20.62
C PRO A 357 34.25 -6.14 19.13
N HIS A 358 33.36 -6.65 18.29
CA HIS A 358 33.56 -6.84 16.84
C HIS A 358 33.12 -5.64 16.01
N SER A 359 32.35 -4.68 16.60
CA SER A 359 31.87 -3.50 15.89
C SER A 359 33.01 -2.54 15.56
N SER A 360 33.19 -2.17 14.28
CA SER A 360 34.25 -1.28 13.86
C SER A 360 34.04 0.14 14.37
N LYS A 361 35.16 0.87 14.62
CA LYS A 361 35.08 2.29 15.00
C LYS A 361 34.41 3.15 13.92
N GLN A 362 34.56 2.73 12.66
CA GLN A 362 34.00 3.45 11.52
C GLN A 362 32.48 3.32 11.47
N THR A 363 31.91 2.10 11.64
CA THR A 363 30.47 1.88 11.65
C THR A 363 29.79 2.61 12.81
N GLN A 364 30.41 2.61 14.00
CA GLN A 364 29.93 3.38 15.14
C GLN A 364 29.93 4.89 14.87
N ALA A 365 31.00 5.43 14.24
CA ALA A 365 31.08 6.84 13.87
C ALA A 365 30.04 7.19 12.79
N ASP A 366 29.79 6.29 11.83
CA ASP A 366 28.79 6.47 10.79
C ASP A 366 27.37 6.44 11.38
N ALA A 367 27.08 5.55 12.33
CA ALA A 367 25.79 5.52 13.03
C ALA A 367 25.51 6.83 13.77
N ARG A 368 26.52 7.38 14.49
CA ARG A 368 26.37 8.66 15.18
C ARG A 368 26.18 9.83 14.21
N ARG A 369 26.91 9.83 13.07
CA ARG A 369 26.72 10.85 12.01
C ARG A 369 25.33 10.78 11.39
N LEU A 370 24.82 9.58 11.16
CA LEU A 370 23.46 9.37 10.66
C LEU A 370 22.42 9.95 11.63
N GLY A 371 22.49 9.60 12.92
CA GLY A 371 21.57 10.13 13.94
C GLY A 371 21.61 11.65 14.04
N ALA A 372 22.81 12.24 14.02
CA ALA A 372 22.97 13.70 14.00
C ALA A 372 22.41 14.33 12.71
N GLY A 373 22.60 13.69 11.55
CA GLY A 373 22.08 14.14 10.27
C GLY A 373 20.56 14.07 10.17
N LEU A 374 19.93 13.09 10.81
CA LEU A 374 18.49 12.92 10.91
C LEU A 374 17.85 13.72 12.06
N GLY A 375 18.65 14.22 13.01
CA GLY A 375 18.15 14.97 14.16
C GLY A 375 17.42 14.13 15.20
N VAL A 376 17.67 12.82 15.26
CA VAL A 376 17.00 11.89 16.17
C VAL A 376 17.72 11.76 17.50
N HIS A 377 16.99 11.42 18.56
CA HIS A 377 17.58 11.00 19.83
C HIS A 377 18.38 9.71 19.67
N MET A 378 19.57 9.65 20.28
CA MET A 378 20.44 8.48 20.20
C MET A 378 20.91 8.01 21.57
N ASP A 379 20.70 6.73 21.84
CA ASP A 379 21.27 6.03 22.99
C ASP A 379 22.40 5.10 22.54
N GLU A 380 23.38 4.88 23.42
CA GLU A 380 24.46 3.93 23.20
C GLU A 380 24.47 2.88 24.32
N LEU A 381 24.21 1.63 23.97
CA LEU A 381 24.10 0.49 24.89
C LEU A 381 25.12 -0.59 24.50
N PRO A 382 26.38 -0.54 25.00
CA PRO A 382 27.38 -1.57 24.70
C PRO A 382 26.94 -2.94 25.22
N ILE A 383 27.13 -3.99 24.40
CA ILE A 383 26.66 -5.36 24.72
C ILE A 383 27.76 -6.27 25.26
N ALA A 384 29.00 -5.79 25.41
CA ALA A 384 30.15 -6.62 25.80
C ALA A 384 29.97 -7.33 27.16
N GLU A 385 29.44 -6.62 28.16
CA GLU A 385 29.20 -7.21 29.51
C GLU A 385 28.11 -8.27 29.47
N ALA A 386 27.04 -8.05 28.71
CA ALA A 386 25.98 -9.03 28.54
C ALA A 386 26.50 -10.26 27.80
N MET A 387 27.30 -10.11 26.75
CA MET A 387 27.97 -11.25 26.08
C MET A 387 28.80 -12.08 27.05
N HIS A 388 29.63 -11.41 27.87
CA HIS A 388 30.46 -12.10 28.85
C HIS A 388 29.62 -12.86 29.89
N ALA A 389 28.54 -12.30 30.37
CA ALA A 389 27.62 -12.97 31.31
C ALA A 389 26.98 -14.24 30.69
N TYR A 390 26.63 -14.21 29.41
CA TYR A 390 26.15 -15.39 28.68
C TYR A 390 27.25 -16.45 28.53
N ASP A 391 28.48 -16.02 28.17
CA ASP A 391 29.62 -16.94 28.02
C ASP A 391 29.93 -17.67 29.34
N GLU A 392 29.97 -16.94 30.46
CA GLU A 392 30.17 -17.55 31.80
C GLU A 392 29.04 -18.53 32.15
N THR A 393 27.78 -18.13 31.93
CA THR A 393 26.60 -18.95 32.24
C THR A 393 26.59 -20.26 31.45
N LEU A 394 26.97 -20.22 30.16
CA LEU A 394 26.93 -21.36 29.25
C LEU A 394 28.21 -22.20 29.23
N ALA A 395 29.32 -21.71 29.80
CA ALA A 395 30.62 -22.35 29.74
C ALA A 395 30.59 -23.83 30.19
N GLY A 396 29.88 -24.15 31.27
CA GLY A 396 29.73 -25.51 31.74
C GLY A 396 28.95 -26.43 30.79
N VAL A 397 27.92 -25.88 30.16
CA VAL A 397 27.07 -26.64 29.22
C VAL A 397 27.75 -26.84 27.86
N PHE A 398 28.48 -25.86 27.39
CA PHE A 398 29.21 -25.92 26.12
C PHE A 398 30.44 -26.82 26.18
N GLY A 399 30.96 -27.13 27.40
CA GLY A 399 31.98 -28.17 27.60
C GLY A 399 33.27 -27.93 26.81
N GLY A 400 33.66 -26.65 26.59
CA GLY A 400 34.89 -26.29 25.88
C GLY A 400 34.82 -26.46 24.36
N ARG A 401 33.62 -26.51 23.75
CA ARG A 401 33.45 -26.49 22.30
C ARG A 401 33.95 -25.14 21.73
N ALA A 402 34.51 -25.17 20.54
CA ALA A 402 34.93 -23.96 19.85
C ALA A 402 33.71 -23.05 19.53
N GLN A 403 33.94 -21.76 19.52
CA GLN A 403 32.95 -20.76 19.09
C GLN A 403 32.50 -21.03 17.65
N ASP A 404 31.19 -20.86 17.42
CA ASP A 404 30.56 -21.03 16.11
C ASP A 404 29.44 -19.99 15.90
N LEU A 405 28.48 -20.28 15.05
CA LEU A 405 27.30 -19.44 14.80
C LEU A 405 26.46 -19.16 16.08
N THR A 406 26.65 -19.94 17.15
CA THR A 406 25.91 -19.76 18.41
C THR A 406 26.20 -18.43 19.05
N GLU A 407 27.49 -18.04 19.14
CA GLU A 407 27.94 -16.79 19.75
C GLU A 407 27.55 -15.59 18.87
N GLU A 408 27.60 -15.72 17.53
CA GLU A 408 27.07 -14.71 16.61
C GLU A 408 25.57 -14.47 16.85
N ASN A 409 24.78 -15.52 16.93
CA ASN A 409 23.34 -15.46 17.19
C ASN A 409 23.02 -14.90 18.59
N LEU A 410 23.84 -15.18 19.61
CA LEU A 410 23.65 -14.60 20.95
C LEU A 410 23.79 -13.08 20.92
N GLN A 411 24.75 -12.53 20.19
CA GLN A 411 24.89 -11.08 20.05
C GLN A 411 23.63 -10.44 19.45
N ALA A 412 23.09 -11.02 18.36
CA ALA A 412 21.86 -10.53 17.74
C ALA A 412 20.66 -10.57 18.72
N ARG A 413 20.53 -11.66 19.51
CA ARG A 413 19.47 -11.80 20.53
C ARG A 413 19.63 -10.83 21.69
N ILE A 414 20.85 -10.57 22.16
CA ILE A 414 21.11 -9.54 23.19
C ILE A 414 20.62 -8.17 22.70
N ARG A 415 20.94 -7.80 21.46
CA ARG A 415 20.46 -6.56 20.86
C ARG A 415 18.94 -6.51 20.77
N GLY A 416 18.32 -7.57 20.25
CA GLY A 416 16.87 -7.70 20.18
C GLY A 416 16.20 -7.59 21.57
N ASN A 417 16.77 -8.23 22.58
CA ASN A 417 16.26 -8.17 23.96
C ASN A 417 16.34 -6.74 24.55
N LEU A 418 17.42 -5.99 24.29
CA LEU A 418 17.56 -4.60 24.73
C LEU A 418 16.52 -3.69 24.05
N LEU A 419 16.31 -3.83 22.74
CA LEU A 419 15.28 -3.07 22.02
C LEU A 419 13.88 -3.37 22.55
N MET A 420 13.56 -4.67 22.80
CA MET A 420 12.27 -5.07 23.37
C MET A 420 12.10 -4.60 24.83
N ALA A 421 13.19 -4.47 25.59
CA ALA A 421 13.13 -3.88 26.94
C ALA A 421 12.76 -2.40 26.89
N LEU A 422 13.34 -1.63 25.95
CA LEU A 422 12.95 -0.23 25.70
C LEU A 422 11.49 -0.12 25.24
N SER A 423 11.08 -0.97 24.30
CA SER A 423 9.69 -1.08 23.84
C SER A 423 8.72 -1.24 25.00
N ASN A 424 8.95 -2.23 25.86
CA ASN A 424 8.08 -2.52 27.00
C ASN A 424 8.10 -1.40 28.06
N LYS A 425 9.24 -0.75 28.24
CA LYS A 425 9.38 0.30 29.27
C LYS A 425 8.70 1.59 28.87
N PHE A 426 8.76 1.95 27.61
CA PHE A 426 8.32 3.26 27.10
C PHE A 426 7.08 3.19 26.20
N GLY A 427 6.60 2.00 25.85
CA GLY A 427 5.48 1.83 24.89
C GLY A 427 5.88 2.10 23.44
N TRP A 428 7.16 2.00 23.10
CA TRP A 428 7.67 2.28 21.75
C TRP A 428 7.55 1.07 20.82
N LEU A 429 7.26 1.32 19.55
CA LEU A 429 7.28 0.27 18.54
C LEU A 429 8.74 0.04 18.07
N VAL A 430 9.20 -1.21 18.13
CA VAL A 430 10.52 -1.57 17.55
C VAL A 430 10.37 -1.78 16.05
N LEU A 431 11.16 -1.03 15.26
CA LEU A 431 11.29 -1.24 13.82
C LEU A 431 12.47 -2.16 13.52
N THR A 432 12.23 -3.21 12.72
CA THR A 432 13.29 -4.10 12.25
C THR A 432 13.84 -3.63 10.91
N THR A 433 15.07 -4.03 10.61
CA THR A 433 15.83 -3.55 9.45
C THR A 433 16.14 -4.65 8.44
N GLY A 434 15.56 -5.83 8.59
CA GLY A 434 15.73 -6.94 7.64
C GLY A 434 15.08 -6.64 6.29
N ASN A 435 15.78 -6.91 5.20
CA ASN A 435 15.34 -6.70 3.83
C ASN A 435 14.86 -8.03 3.17
N LYS A 436 14.26 -7.93 1.95
CA LYS A 436 13.72 -9.09 1.23
C LYS A 436 14.76 -10.16 0.94
N SER A 437 15.96 -9.75 0.51
CA SER A 437 17.05 -10.67 0.12
C SER A 437 17.52 -11.51 1.30
N GLU A 438 17.78 -10.89 2.45
CA GLU A 438 18.18 -11.56 3.69
C GLU A 438 17.10 -12.51 4.20
N LEU A 439 15.84 -12.06 4.24
CA LEU A 439 14.70 -12.87 4.66
C LEU A 439 14.43 -14.04 3.71
N ALA A 440 14.62 -13.84 2.40
CA ALA A 440 14.44 -14.89 1.40
C ALA A 440 15.35 -16.08 1.69
N VAL A 441 16.62 -15.85 1.88
CA VAL A 441 17.64 -16.91 2.09
C VAL A 441 17.82 -17.30 3.55
N GLY A 442 17.09 -16.66 4.47
CA GLY A 442 17.18 -16.90 5.91
C GLY A 442 18.46 -16.41 6.57
N TYR A 443 19.09 -15.40 5.97
CA TYR A 443 20.25 -14.72 6.55
C TYR A 443 19.80 -13.74 7.64
N SER A 444 19.23 -14.30 8.69
CA SER A 444 18.69 -13.59 9.85
C SER A 444 18.70 -14.49 11.07
N THR A 445 18.77 -13.88 12.25
CA THR A 445 18.73 -14.59 13.53
C THR A 445 17.33 -14.51 14.13
N LEU A 446 16.69 -15.68 14.33
CA LEU A 446 15.42 -15.75 15.04
C LEU A 446 15.52 -15.11 16.42
N TYR A 447 14.57 -14.22 16.73
CA TYR A 447 14.50 -13.47 17.99
C TYR A 447 15.73 -12.56 18.25
N GLY A 448 16.48 -12.24 17.21
CA GLY A 448 17.62 -11.34 17.23
C GLY A 448 17.36 -10.09 16.39
N ASP A 449 17.96 -10.00 15.22
CA ASP A 449 17.78 -8.90 14.26
C ASP A 449 16.36 -8.82 13.68
N SER A 450 15.61 -9.93 13.70
CA SER A 450 14.20 -9.97 13.34
C SER A 450 13.24 -9.62 14.50
N ALA A 451 13.76 -9.35 15.70
CA ALA A 451 12.92 -9.00 16.85
C ALA A 451 12.40 -7.58 16.73
N GLY A 452 11.07 -7.43 16.64
CA GLY A 452 10.40 -6.14 16.55
C GLY A 452 8.94 -6.27 16.19
N GLY A 453 8.25 -5.14 16.10
CA GLY A 453 6.82 -5.07 15.81
C GLY A 453 6.48 -4.78 14.36
N PHE A 454 7.41 -4.17 13.59
CA PHE A 454 7.17 -3.85 12.18
C PHE A 454 8.48 -3.85 11.37
N ALA A 455 8.44 -4.43 10.17
CA ALA A 455 9.58 -4.59 9.26
C ALA A 455 9.43 -3.70 8.02
N VAL A 456 9.94 -2.46 8.10
CA VAL A 456 9.70 -1.40 7.11
C VAL A 456 10.12 -1.79 5.69
N ILE A 457 11.33 -2.39 5.55
CA ILE A 457 11.92 -2.75 4.26
C ILE A 457 11.90 -4.26 3.97
N LYS A 458 10.99 -4.99 4.64
CA LYS A 458 10.84 -6.46 4.52
C LYS A 458 10.72 -6.96 3.09
N ASP A 459 10.10 -6.18 2.21
CA ASP A 459 9.84 -6.52 0.82
C ASP A 459 10.75 -5.76 -0.17
N CYS A 460 11.79 -5.06 0.32
CA CYS A 460 12.80 -4.40 -0.51
C CYS A 460 13.99 -5.34 -0.75
N PRO A 461 14.32 -5.71 -2.00
CA PRO A 461 15.59 -6.36 -2.32
C PRO A 461 16.78 -5.49 -1.92
N LYS A 462 17.92 -6.10 -1.61
CA LYS A 462 19.13 -5.37 -1.16
C LYS A 462 19.59 -4.33 -2.16
N THR A 463 19.53 -4.62 -3.42
CA THR A 463 19.88 -3.68 -4.51
C THR A 463 19.00 -2.44 -4.47
N LEU A 464 17.69 -2.62 -4.29
CA LEU A 464 16.71 -1.53 -4.15
C LEU A 464 16.96 -0.70 -2.88
N VAL A 465 17.40 -1.30 -1.77
CA VAL A 465 17.76 -0.57 -0.54
C VAL A 465 18.84 0.47 -0.83
N TYR A 466 19.87 0.13 -1.59
CA TYR A 466 20.91 1.07 -2.01
C TYR A 466 20.36 2.19 -2.91
N GLU A 467 19.48 1.84 -3.84
CA GLU A 467 18.87 2.83 -4.74
C GLU A 467 18.00 3.83 -3.97
N LEU A 468 17.16 3.35 -3.06
CA LEU A 468 16.32 4.19 -2.20
C LEU A 468 17.14 5.10 -1.28
N ALA A 469 18.25 4.60 -0.72
CA ALA A 469 19.14 5.42 0.12
C ALA A 469 19.80 6.55 -0.70
N ARG A 470 20.24 6.27 -1.92
CA ARG A 470 20.75 7.29 -2.84
C ARG A 470 19.67 8.29 -3.25
N HIS A 471 18.49 7.80 -3.60
CA HIS A 471 17.33 8.62 -3.95
C HIS A 471 16.99 9.59 -2.81
N ARG A 472 16.89 9.11 -1.57
CA ARG A 472 16.60 9.95 -0.39
C ARG A 472 17.64 11.05 -0.21
N ASN A 473 18.91 10.76 -0.43
CA ASN A 473 19.98 11.75 -0.33
C ASN A 473 19.90 12.82 -1.45
N MET A 474 19.42 12.46 -2.65
CA MET A 474 19.27 13.41 -3.77
C MET A 474 18.07 14.35 -3.57
N CYS A 475 16.96 13.87 -3.02
CA CYS A 475 15.75 14.65 -2.83
C CYS A 475 15.85 15.75 -1.75
N GLY A 476 16.87 15.74 -0.90
CA GLY A 476 17.07 16.69 0.21
C GLY A 476 16.03 16.52 1.34
N ALA A 477 16.14 17.32 2.41
CA ALA A 477 15.14 17.39 3.47
C ALA A 477 13.94 18.23 2.98
N GLY A 478 12.92 17.61 2.37
CA GLY A 478 11.73 18.33 1.92
C GLY A 478 10.90 17.64 0.82
N GLY A 479 11.28 16.45 0.39
CA GLY A 479 10.55 15.71 -0.65
C GLY A 479 9.48 14.73 -0.13
N GLY A 480 8.89 14.96 1.02
CA GLY A 480 7.72 14.25 1.50
C GLY A 480 6.46 14.99 1.07
N SER A 481 5.85 14.63 -0.05
CA SER A 481 4.51 15.07 -0.45
C SER A 481 3.47 14.38 0.45
N GLY A 482 3.12 14.98 1.58
CA GLY A 482 2.05 14.42 2.42
C GLY A 482 1.96 15.01 3.80
N GLY A 483 1.72 16.30 3.90
CA GLY A 483 1.42 16.94 5.17
C GLY A 483 0.74 18.27 4.92
N ALA A 484 -0.57 18.30 4.91
CA ALA A 484 -1.34 19.53 4.86
C ALA A 484 -1.03 20.39 6.09
N GLY A 485 -0.43 21.57 5.88
CA GLY A 485 -0.48 22.69 6.80
C GLY A 485 0.74 22.97 7.66
N ARG A 486 1.78 23.57 7.07
CA ARG A 486 2.59 24.58 7.76
C ARG A 486 3.06 25.65 6.77
N SER A 487 2.38 26.79 6.84
CA SER A 487 2.75 28.02 6.15
C SER A 487 3.94 28.67 6.84
N GLY A 488 4.91 29.18 6.06
CA GLY A 488 5.71 30.34 6.40
C GLY A 488 7.12 30.09 6.87
N GLY A 489 8.08 30.24 5.96
CA GLY A 489 9.48 30.38 6.28
C GLY A 489 10.29 30.71 5.03
N SER A 490 10.34 31.98 4.61
CA SER A 490 11.23 32.46 3.57
C SER A 490 12.69 32.31 4.03
N GLY A 491 13.39 31.31 3.50
CA GLY A 491 14.81 31.05 3.72
C GLY A 491 15.64 31.29 2.46
N VAL A 492 16.43 32.32 2.55
CA VAL A 492 17.47 32.87 1.69
C VAL A 492 18.21 31.80 0.86
N ALA A 493 18.26 32.07 -0.47
CA ALA A 493 19.16 31.42 -1.42
C ALA A 493 20.64 31.70 -1.04
N GLY A 494 21.37 30.66 -0.70
CA GLY A 494 22.79 30.72 -0.40
C GLY A 494 23.52 29.48 -0.90
N GLY A 495 24.39 29.65 -1.90
CA GLY A 495 25.56 28.82 -2.19
C GLY A 495 25.30 27.43 -2.76
N ALA A 496 25.70 27.19 -4.01
CA ALA A 496 25.84 25.89 -4.65
C ALA A 496 26.95 25.04 -3.99
N GLY A 497 26.64 24.46 -2.84
CA GLY A 497 27.39 23.35 -2.24
C GLY A 497 26.49 22.12 -2.39
N VAL A 498 27.04 21.02 -2.90
CA VAL A 498 26.39 19.71 -2.91
C VAL A 498 26.01 19.40 -1.46
N ARG A 499 24.74 19.56 -1.10
CA ARG A 499 24.24 19.17 0.22
C ARG A 499 24.25 17.66 0.26
N SER A 500 25.18 17.07 1.00
CA SER A 500 25.14 15.65 1.32
C SER A 500 23.83 15.37 2.07
N GLY A 501 23.06 14.39 1.62
CA GLY A 501 21.84 13.98 2.31
C GLY A 501 22.11 13.41 3.72
N PRO A 502 21.08 13.05 4.48
CA PRO A 502 21.23 12.62 5.88
C PRO A 502 21.99 11.29 6.03
N ILE A 503 21.98 10.43 5.01
CA ILE A 503 22.69 9.14 5.04
C ILE A 503 24.16 9.39 4.63
N PRO A 504 25.15 9.14 5.53
CA PRO A 504 26.56 9.31 5.19
C PRO A 504 26.98 8.49 3.97
N GLN A 505 27.75 9.08 3.06
CA GLN A 505 28.22 8.40 1.85
C GLN A 505 29.05 7.13 2.18
N SER A 506 29.80 7.16 3.30
CA SER A 506 30.55 5.99 3.79
C SER A 506 29.68 4.78 4.16
N ILE A 507 28.38 4.99 4.48
CA ILE A 507 27.42 3.89 4.67
C ILE A 507 27.02 3.30 3.32
N ILE A 508 26.76 4.17 2.33
CA ILE A 508 26.34 3.74 0.98
C ILE A 508 27.45 3.00 0.25
N ASP A 509 28.72 3.41 0.44
CA ASP A 509 29.88 2.84 -0.27
C ASP A 509 30.45 1.59 0.42
N ARG A 510 30.01 1.30 1.65
CA ARG A 510 30.52 0.15 2.41
C ARG A 510 29.90 -1.15 1.93
N ALA A 511 30.76 -2.18 1.79
CA ALA A 511 30.32 -3.54 1.56
C ALA A 511 29.44 -4.06 2.72
N PRO A 512 28.34 -4.78 2.43
CA PRO A 512 27.43 -5.30 3.45
C PRO A 512 28.13 -6.28 4.41
N SER A 513 27.86 -6.12 5.72
CA SER A 513 28.39 -6.99 6.78
C SER A 513 27.51 -6.95 8.02
N ALA A 514 27.30 -8.10 8.66
CA ALA A 514 26.62 -8.21 9.94
C ALA A 514 27.50 -7.83 11.14
N GLU A 515 28.82 -7.72 10.99
CA GLU A 515 29.82 -7.41 12.05
C GLU A 515 29.65 -8.23 13.35
N LEU A 516 29.30 -9.50 13.24
CA LEU A 516 29.15 -10.42 14.38
C LEU A 516 30.46 -11.17 14.70
N ARG A 517 31.42 -11.15 13.78
CA ARG A 517 32.79 -11.66 13.90
C ARG A 517 33.78 -10.75 13.19
N ALA A 518 35.07 -10.96 13.47
CA ALA A 518 36.15 -10.15 12.84
C ALA A 518 36.17 -10.31 11.30
N ASN A 519 36.23 -9.18 10.59
CA ASN A 519 36.34 -9.11 9.12
C ASN A 519 35.22 -9.83 8.34
N GLN A 520 34.05 -9.99 8.94
CA GLN A 520 32.89 -10.63 8.31
C GLN A 520 32.37 -9.78 7.14
N LEU A 521 32.05 -10.45 6.02
CA LEU A 521 31.29 -9.89 4.89
C LEU A 521 30.12 -10.81 4.56
N ASP A 522 29.01 -10.26 4.07
CA ASP A 522 27.86 -11.06 3.63
C ASP A 522 28.26 -12.00 2.47
N ALA A 523 29.21 -11.56 1.61
CA ALA A 523 29.77 -12.36 0.53
C ALA A 523 30.49 -13.65 1.00
N ASP A 524 30.83 -13.78 2.29
CA ASP A 524 31.37 -15.03 2.85
C ASP A 524 30.31 -16.16 2.85
N SER A 525 29.02 -15.80 2.89
CA SER A 525 27.91 -16.73 3.05
C SER A 525 26.92 -16.69 1.90
N LEU A 526 26.76 -15.56 1.22
CA LEU A 526 25.77 -15.31 0.19
C LEU A 526 26.44 -15.07 -1.18
N PRO A 527 25.74 -15.36 -2.29
CA PRO A 527 26.12 -14.81 -3.58
C PRO A 527 26.08 -13.27 -3.56
N PRO A 528 26.82 -12.57 -4.44
CA PRO A 528 26.67 -11.12 -4.61
C PRO A 528 25.20 -10.74 -4.84
N TYR A 529 24.74 -9.65 -4.23
CA TYR A 529 23.32 -9.26 -4.29
C TYR A 529 22.86 -8.95 -5.73
N GLU A 530 23.74 -8.48 -6.60
CA GLU A 530 23.47 -8.26 -8.02
C GLU A 530 23.12 -9.56 -8.77
N LEU A 531 23.55 -10.71 -8.24
CA LEU A 531 23.20 -12.04 -8.75
C LEU A 531 22.02 -12.63 -7.96
N LEU A 532 22.04 -12.46 -6.64
CA LEU A 532 21.02 -13.03 -5.75
C LEU A 532 19.64 -12.46 -6.03
N ASP A 533 19.48 -11.13 -6.09
CA ASP A 533 18.18 -10.48 -6.22
C ASP A 533 17.44 -10.83 -7.52
N PRO A 534 18.08 -10.86 -8.71
CA PRO A 534 17.40 -11.33 -9.93
C PRO A 534 16.96 -12.80 -9.89
N ILE A 535 17.73 -13.68 -9.24
CA ILE A 535 17.34 -15.10 -9.06
C ILE A 535 16.12 -15.17 -8.11
N LEU A 536 16.15 -14.40 -7.00
CA LEU A 536 15.03 -14.32 -6.06
C LEU A 536 13.76 -13.78 -6.74
N HIS A 537 13.87 -12.73 -7.53
CA HIS A 537 12.75 -12.20 -8.29
C HIS A 537 12.14 -13.26 -9.21
N GLY A 538 12.97 -13.93 -10.02
CA GLY A 538 12.49 -14.98 -10.92
C GLY A 538 11.84 -16.16 -10.17
N TYR A 539 12.41 -16.58 -9.04
CA TYR A 539 11.89 -17.72 -8.28
C TYR A 539 10.64 -17.37 -7.45
N ILE A 540 10.56 -16.17 -6.89
CA ILE A 540 9.50 -15.79 -5.95
C ILE A 540 8.35 -15.06 -6.64
N GLU A 541 8.65 -14.12 -7.54
CA GLU A 541 7.66 -13.24 -8.15
C GLU A 541 7.18 -13.74 -9.52
N ASP A 542 8.11 -14.32 -10.32
CA ASP A 542 7.77 -14.93 -11.62
C ASP A 542 7.41 -16.43 -11.53
N ASP A 543 7.53 -17.05 -10.33
CA ASP A 543 7.26 -18.48 -10.07
C ASP A 543 8.04 -19.43 -11.00
N LEU A 544 9.31 -19.08 -11.31
CA LEU A 544 10.17 -19.84 -12.21
C LEU A 544 10.91 -20.96 -11.48
N GLY A 545 10.84 -22.17 -12.01
CA GLY A 545 11.67 -23.27 -11.54
C GLY A 545 13.13 -23.17 -12.02
N ARG A 546 13.99 -24.05 -11.49
CA ARG A 546 15.44 -24.11 -11.78
C ARG A 546 15.76 -24.02 -13.28
N GLU A 547 15.12 -24.86 -14.09
CA GLU A 547 15.42 -24.95 -15.52
C GLU A 547 15.14 -23.62 -16.25
N ALA A 548 14.04 -22.94 -15.88
CA ALA A 548 13.67 -21.68 -16.48
C ALA A 548 14.65 -20.55 -16.09
N LEU A 549 15.14 -20.54 -14.85
CA LEU A 549 16.17 -19.60 -14.41
C LEU A 549 17.51 -19.84 -15.12
N VAL A 550 17.92 -21.09 -15.30
CA VAL A 550 19.13 -21.43 -16.08
C VAL A 550 18.98 -20.99 -17.54
N LEU A 551 17.81 -21.16 -18.14
CA LEU A 551 17.51 -20.67 -19.50
C LEU A 551 17.55 -19.13 -19.60
N ARG A 552 17.30 -18.40 -18.50
CA ARG A 552 17.50 -16.94 -18.44
C ARG A 552 18.97 -16.53 -18.33
N GLY A 553 19.90 -17.48 -18.23
CA GLY A 553 21.35 -17.25 -18.25
C GLY A 553 22.02 -17.28 -16.89
N PHE A 554 21.32 -17.66 -15.81
CA PHE A 554 21.95 -17.85 -14.50
C PHE A 554 22.72 -19.18 -14.43
N ASP A 555 23.82 -19.20 -13.67
CA ASP A 555 24.58 -20.41 -13.43
C ASP A 555 23.75 -21.45 -12.65
N CYS A 556 23.83 -22.71 -13.05
CA CYS A 556 23.02 -23.78 -12.46
C CYS A 556 23.31 -23.99 -10.98
N ALA A 557 24.57 -23.91 -10.56
CA ALA A 557 24.96 -24.12 -9.17
C ALA A 557 24.48 -22.96 -8.26
N ASP A 558 24.53 -21.73 -8.76
CA ASP A 558 24.02 -20.57 -8.05
C ASP A 558 22.50 -20.65 -7.89
N VAL A 559 21.77 -21.01 -8.95
CA VAL A 559 20.31 -21.21 -8.91
C VAL A 559 19.93 -22.29 -7.90
N GLU A 560 20.55 -23.47 -7.94
CA GLU A 560 20.30 -24.56 -7.01
C GLU A 560 20.58 -24.13 -5.56
N ARG A 561 21.68 -23.44 -5.33
CA ARG A 561 22.04 -22.92 -4.01
C ARG A 561 20.99 -21.94 -3.48
N VAL A 562 20.59 -20.96 -4.28
CA VAL A 562 19.61 -19.92 -3.87
C VAL A 562 18.25 -20.55 -3.60
N ILE A 563 17.72 -21.39 -4.49
CA ILE A 563 16.44 -22.09 -4.28
C ILE A 563 16.46 -22.89 -2.98
N ALA A 564 17.52 -23.68 -2.74
CA ALA A 564 17.65 -24.46 -1.53
C ALA A 564 17.70 -23.59 -0.25
N MET A 565 18.32 -22.41 -0.31
CA MET A 565 18.32 -21.45 0.81
C MET A 565 16.92 -20.91 1.06
N VAL A 566 16.21 -20.51 0.01
CA VAL A 566 14.83 -19.97 0.11
C VAL A 566 13.88 -21.00 0.73
N ASP A 567 13.90 -22.23 0.23
CA ASP A 567 12.97 -23.27 0.69
C ASP A 567 13.21 -23.66 2.14
N ARG A 568 14.45 -23.71 2.59
CA ARG A 568 14.81 -24.01 3.99
C ARG A 568 14.47 -22.89 4.97
N ALA A 569 14.32 -21.66 4.50
CA ALA A 569 14.14 -20.48 5.36
C ALA A 569 12.68 -20.18 5.73
N GLU A 570 11.68 -20.91 5.21
CA GLU A 570 10.27 -20.61 5.43
C GLU A 570 9.90 -20.51 6.92
N TYR A 571 10.44 -21.39 7.77
CA TYR A 571 10.17 -21.36 9.22
C TYR A 571 10.64 -20.06 9.89
N LYS A 572 11.71 -19.43 9.38
CA LYS A 572 12.19 -18.12 9.86
C LYS A 572 11.26 -16.99 9.43
N ARG A 573 10.87 -17.00 8.14
CA ARG A 573 9.97 -15.99 7.57
C ARG A 573 8.62 -15.94 8.28
N ARG A 574 8.08 -17.09 8.69
CA ARG A 574 6.80 -17.20 9.44
C ARG A 574 6.84 -16.58 10.83
N GLN A 575 8.02 -16.27 11.35
CA GLN A 575 8.21 -15.63 12.64
C GLN A 575 8.71 -14.19 12.53
N ALA A 576 8.87 -13.68 11.31
CA ALA A 576 9.21 -12.28 11.08
C ALA A 576 7.97 -11.40 11.31
N PRO A 577 8.16 -10.15 11.79
CA PRO A 577 7.05 -9.21 11.95
C PRO A 577 6.39 -8.86 10.62
N PRO A 578 5.15 -8.33 10.64
CA PRO A 578 4.52 -7.77 9.45
C PRO A 578 5.38 -6.65 8.87
N GLY A 579 5.26 -6.38 7.58
CA GLY A 579 6.04 -5.34 6.93
C GLY A 579 5.46 -4.96 5.57
N ILE A 580 5.83 -3.79 5.07
CA ILE A 580 5.21 -3.15 3.92
C ILE A 580 5.47 -3.94 2.64
N LYS A 581 4.39 -4.31 1.95
CA LYS A 581 4.41 -4.93 0.62
C LYS A 581 4.61 -3.86 -0.45
N ILE A 582 5.64 -4.05 -1.28
CA ILE A 582 5.92 -3.19 -2.44
C ILE A 582 6.11 -3.97 -3.75
N SER A 583 6.25 -5.28 -3.68
CA SER A 583 6.44 -6.15 -4.85
C SER A 583 5.15 -6.87 -5.24
N THR A 584 5.15 -7.55 -6.38
CA THR A 584 4.02 -8.36 -6.86
C THR A 584 3.72 -9.51 -5.91
N ILE A 585 4.76 -10.18 -5.38
CA ILE A 585 4.66 -11.26 -4.37
C ILE A 585 5.60 -10.97 -3.21
N ALA A 586 5.01 -10.65 -2.04
CA ALA A 586 5.71 -10.44 -0.78
C ALA A 586 5.70 -11.71 0.10
N PHE A 587 6.65 -11.79 1.03
CA PHE A 587 6.62 -12.81 2.07
C PHE A 587 5.56 -12.48 3.12
N GLY A 588 4.56 -13.36 3.25
CA GLY A 588 3.43 -13.18 4.13
C GLY A 588 2.16 -13.78 3.53
N ARG A 589 1.20 -12.92 3.22
CA ARG A 589 -0.10 -13.35 2.68
C ARG A 589 -0.04 -13.85 1.24
N ASP A 590 0.84 -13.30 0.42
CA ASP A 590 0.95 -13.67 -1.00
C ASP A 590 1.54 -15.06 -1.19
N ARG A 591 2.66 -15.34 -0.52
CA ARG A 591 3.38 -16.60 -0.65
C ARG A 591 3.07 -17.53 0.52
N ARG A 592 2.25 -18.56 0.24
CA ARG A 592 1.72 -19.48 1.25
C ARG A 592 2.40 -20.86 1.21
N MET A 593 3.74 -20.89 1.26
CA MET A 593 4.48 -22.16 1.27
C MET A 593 4.32 -22.92 2.59
N PRO A 594 4.13 -24.26 2.56
CA PRO A 594 4.12 -25.04 3.78
C PRO A 594 5.49 -25.03 4.47
N ILE A 595 5.51 -24.90 5.80
CA ILE A 595 6.77 -24.97 6.59
C ILE A 595 7.32 -26.39 6.54
N THR A 596 6.47 -27.39 6.81
CA THR A 596 6.85 -28.81 6.76
C THR A 596 6.75 -29.32 5.32
N ASN A 597 7.77 -29.06 4.54
CA ASN A 597 7.82 -29.31 3.11
C ASN A 597 9.15 -29.98 2.75
N ARG A 598 9.14 -30.91 1.78
CA ARG A 598 10.33 -31.59 1.24
C ARG A 598 10.41 -31.46 -0.29
N TYR A 599 9.52 -30.69 -0.89
CA TYR A 599 9.63 -30.39 -2.32
C TYR A 599 10.84 -29.46 -2.51
N GLY A 600 11.80 -29.86 -3.36
CA GLY A 600 12.91 -29.01 -3.82
C GLY A 600 12.59 -28.57 -5.25
N GLY A 601 12.45 -27.28 -5.47
CA GLY A 601 12.07 -26.67 -6.75
C GLY A 601 13.10 -26.81 -7.87
#